data_ea704e7b899307a9905bd8800ee4077a
#
_entry.id   ea704e7b899307a9905bd8800ee4077a
#
_cell.length_a   1.000
_cell.length_b   1.000
_cell.length_c   1.000
_cell.angle_alpha   90.00
_cell.angle_beta   90.00
_cell.angle_gamma   90.00
#
_symmetry.space_group_name_H-M   'P 1'
#
loop_
_entity.id
_entity.type
_entity.pdbx_description
1 polymer ?
#
loop_
_entity_poly.entity_id
_entity_poly.type
_entity_poly.pdbx_seq_one_letter_code
_entity_poly.pdbx_strand_id
1 'polypeptide(L)'
;ESSIFSDDPTPLKINHVQVKGTHNSYHIKPFGPTARAYEYTHEPLDVQAGEFDVRQFELDVWWDPRGDLRVYHNQYDSRSTCDTLADCLGVLNTWSDANPTHVPLMIWVEPKEWVEQASDITTIAGLQGMLEKIEEEVKQNWPDEKLITPDDVRGEAASLSEAVTTNGWPLLEESRGKAIFILLAGGGIREEYHQNFPGLVGSTMFTMSVEGTPEAAIFSNTDPIGNGEQIRNLVEEGYIVRSRADDAEDGEADSNNTARLEAAIASGAHSISTDYPAKVEDIDYWVELPDGPVACNPVSAPPDCTAERIESSPA
;
A
#
# COMPACT_ATOMS: atom_id res chain seq x y z
N GLU A 1 39.56 20.32 -19.23
CA GLU A 1 38.74 19.14 -18.78
C GLU A 1 37.28 19.56 -18.80
N SER A 2 36.59 19.23 -19.90
CA SER A 2 35.16 19.43 -20.00
C SER A 2 34.47 18.36 -19.15
N SER A 3 33.82 18.75 -18.06
CA SER A 3 32.91 17.90 -17.33
C SER A 3 31.75 17.54 -18.24
N ILE A 4 31.70 16.28 -18.67
CA ILE A 4 30.53 15.70 -19.35
C ILE A 4 29.46 15.50 -18.30
N PHE A 5 28.72 16.56 -17.97
CA PHE A 5 27.39 16.35 -17.36
C PHE A 5 26.52 15.88 -18.52
N SER A 6 26.01 14.67 -18.44
CA SER A 6 24.94 14.25 -19.35
C SER A 6 23.72 15.14 -19.06
N ASP A 7 23.22 15.81 -20.11
CA ASP A 7 21.96 16.58 -20.02
C ASP A 7 20.72 15.66 -19.86
N ASP A 8 20.92 14.35 -19.80
CA ASP A 8 19.83 13.38 -19.62
C ASP A 8 19.36 13.36 -18.16
N PRO A 9 18.07 13.45 -17.91
CA PRO A 9 17.51 13.44 -16.56
C PRO A 9 17.76 12.10 -15.85
N THR A 10 17.98 12.15 -14.54
CA THR A 10 18.23 10.96 -13.71
C THR A 10 17.02 10.01 -13.79
N PRO A 11 17.20 8.72 -14.16
CA PRO A 11 16.10 7.77 -14.20
C PRO A 11 15.42 7.64 -12.83
N LEU A 12 14.10 7.79 -12.80
CA LEU A 12 13.32 7.62 -11.57
C LEU A 12 13.10 6.14 -11.27
N LYS A 13 13.12 5.80 -9.98
CA LYS A 13 12.77 4.49 -9.44
C LYS A 13 11.45 4.57 -8.70
N ILE A 14 10.80 3.43 -8.44
CA ILE A 14 9.50 3.42 -7.75
C ILE A 14 9.57 3.97 -6.32
N ASN A 15 10.72 3.85 -5.64
CA ASN A 15 10.93 4.45 -4.32
C ASN A 15 11.32 5.94 -4.35
N HIS A 16 11.31 6.58 -5.51
CA HIS A 16 11.46 8.03 -5.63
C HIS A 16 10.11 8.77 -5.58
N VAL A 17 9.02 8.03 -5.40
CA VAL A 17 7.65 8.55 -5.48
C VAL A 17 6.98 8.52 -4.12
N GLN A 18 6.17 9.55 -3.84
CA GLN A 18 5.28 9.62 -2.70
C GLN A 18 3.83 9.65 -3.21
N VAL A 19 2.96 8.79 -2.67
CA VAL A 19 1.58 8.62 -3.13
C VAL A 19 0.58 8.76 -1.98
N LYS A 20 -0.62 9.23 -2.32
CA LYS A 20 -1.78 9.16 -1.44
C LYS A 20 -2.34 7.75 -1.40
N GLY A 21 -2.70 7.29 -0.21
CA GLY A 21 -3.35 6.01 0.01
C GLY A 21 -4.63 6.15 0.83
N THR A 22 -5.42 5.08 0.88
CA THR A 22 -6.54 4.96 1.80
C THR A 22 -6.32 3.82 2.79
N HIS A 23 -6.80 4.02 4.01
CA HIS A 23 -6.91 3.02 5.06
C HIS A 23 -8.28 2.36 4.94
N ASN A 24 -8.38 1.05 5.08
CA ASN A 24 -9.63 0.31 4.86
C ASN A 24 -10.37 0.77 3.59
N SER A 25 -9.72 0.69 2.45
CA SER A 25 -10.13 1.34 1.19
C SER A 25 -11.52 0.95 0.69
N TYR A 26 -12.04 -0.16 1.15
CA TYR A 26 -13.36 -0.73 0.85
C TYR A 26 -14.48 -0.18 1.76
N HIS A 27 -14.14 0.53 2.85
CA HIS A 27 -15.02 0.80 3.99
C HIS A 27 -16.21 1.71 3.64
N ILE A 28 -17.39 1.31 4.12
CA ILE A 28 -18.62 2.12 4.11
C ILE A 28 -19.16 2.20 5.55
N LYS A 29 -19.33 3.41 6.06
CA LYS A 29 -19.88 3.67 7.40
C LYS A 29 -21.08 2.76 7.74
N PRO A 30 -21.09 2.08 8.89
CA PRO A 30 -22.23 1.29 9.36
C PRO A 30 -23.51 2.10 9.51
N PHE A 31 -24.65 1.42 9.49
CA PHE A 31 -25.93 2.07 9.75
C PHE A 31 -26.11 2.41 11.23
N GLY A 32 -26.60 3.61 11.53
CA GLY A 32 -26.89 4.07 12.87
C GLY A 32 -25.66 4.58 13.63
N PRO A 33 -25.77 4.74 14.96
CA PRO A 33 -24.64 5.18 15.79
C PRO A 33 -23.50 4.16 15.74
N THR A 34 -22.29 4.64 15.51
CA THR A 34 -21.10 3.80 15.41
C THR A 34 -19.94 4.43 16.19
N ALA A 35 -18.85 3.68 16.37
CA ALA A 35 -17.63 4.22 16.95
C ALA A 35 -16.99 5.25 15.99
N ARG A 36 -16.30 6.24 16.54
CA ARG A 36 -15.69 7.31 15.77
C ARG A 36 -14.76 6.77 14.67
N ALA A 37 -14.03 5.71 14.96
CA ALA A 37 -13.14 5.03 14.02
C ALA A 37 -13.85 4.48 12.76
N TYR A 38 -15.18 4.40 12.74
CA TYR A 38 -15.98 3.88 11.61
C TYR A 38 -16.85 4.96 10.97
N GLU A 39 -16.65 6.24 11.33
CA GLU A 39 -17.50 7.34 10.87
C GLU A 39 -17.04 7.95 9.55
N TYR A 40 -16.49 7.16 8.65
CA TYR A 40 -16.14 7.58 7.29
C TYR A 40 -16.70 6.61 6.26
N THR A 41 -16.68 7.01 4.99
CA THR A 41 -17.12 6.18 3.86
C THR A 41 -16.20 6.48 2.68
N HIS A 42 -15.67 5.42 2.10
CA HIS A 42 -14.93 5.52 0.86
C HIS A 42 -15.83 5.32 -0.36
N GLU A 43 -15.52 6.00 -1.45
CA GLU A 43 -16.07 5.70 -2.76
C GLU A 43 -15.53 4.36 -3.29
N PRO A 44 -16.12 3.77 -4.34
CA PRO A 44 -15.56 2.59 -5.01
C PRO A 44 -14.08 2.75 -5.38
N LEU A 45 -13.31 1.66 -5.39
CA LEU A 45 -11.86 1.69 -5.54
C LEU A 45 -11.38 2.34 -6.85
N ASP A 46 -12.12 2.18 -7.94
CA ASP A 46 -11.85 2.83 -9.23
C ASP A 46 -12.08 4.35 -9.18
N VAL A 47 -13.08 4.82 -8.45
CA VAL A 47 -13.32 6.24 -8.18
C VAL A 47 -12.19 6.81 -7.33
N GLN A 48 -11.77 6.11 -6.28
CA GLN A 48 -10.62 6.52 -5.48
C GLN A 48 -9.35 6.64 -6.31
N ALA A 49 -9.10 5.66 -7.21
CA ALA A 49 -7.92 5.67 -8.08
C ALA A 49 -7.99 6.77 -9.15
N GLY A 50 -9.17 7.00 -9.73
CA GLY A 50 -9.36 7.88 -10.88
C GLY A 50 -9.69 9.34 -10.55
N GLU A 51 -10.51 9.57 -9.50
CA GLU A 51 -10.98 10.91 -9.14
C GLU A 51 -10.25 11.49 -7.93
N PHE A 52 -9.74 10.62 -7.03
CA PHE A 52 -9.07 11.05 -5.80
C PHE A 52 -7.57 10.77 -5.82
N ASP A 53 -7.03 10.31 -6.93
CA ASP A 53 -5.59 10.06 -7.14
C ASP A 53 -4.96 9.09 -6.12
N VAL A 54 -5.75 8.14 -5.62
CA VAL A 54 -5.27 7.12 -4.69
C VAL A 54 -4.43 6.09 -5.44
N ARG A 55 -3.25 5.77 -4.91
CA ARG A 55 -2.31 4.77 -5.48
C ARG A 55 -1.91 3.71 -4.44
N GLN A 56 -2.39 3.83 -3.20
CA GLN A 56 -2.23 2.78 -2.19
C GLN A 56 -3.60 2.42 -1.63
N PHE A 57 -3.87 1.11 -1.56
CA PHE A 57 -5.12 0.54 -1.08
C PHE A 57 -4.87 -0.47 0.03
N GLU A 58 -5.83 -0.62 0.94
CA GLU A 58 -5.82 -1.61 2.02
C GLU A 58 -7.11 -2.40 2.01
N LEU A 59 -6.98 -3.73 1.98
CA LEU A 59 -8.09 -4.68 1.89
C LEU A 59 -8.00 -5.69 3.03
N ASP A 60 -8.94 -5.63 3.96
CA ASP A 60 -9.08 -6.60 5.05
C ASP A 60 -9.83 -7.83 4.57
N VAL A 61 -9.24 -8.99 4.69
CA VAL A 61 -9.81 -10.22 4.15
C VAL A 61 -10.18 -11.20 5.27
N TRP A 62 -11.36 -11.79 5.12
CA TRP A 62 -11.90 -12.82 5.99
C TRP A 62 -12.16 -14.08 5.20
N TRP A 63 -11.75 -15.22 5.75
CA TRP A 63 -12.08 -16.50 5.14
C TRP A 63 -13.54 -16.87 5.44
N ASP A 64 -14.36 -16.89 4.39
CA ASP A 64 -15.76 -17.38 4.50
C ASP A 64 -15.73 -18.92 4.54
N PRO A 65 -16.60 -19.57 5.34
CA PRO A 65 -16.74 -21.03 5.37
C PRO A 65 -17.01 -21.68 4.01
N ARG A 66 -17.49 -20.92 3.05
CA ARG A 66 -17.72 -21.36 1.68
C ARG A 66 -16.47 -21.33 0.80
N GLY A 67 -15.36 -20.79 1.33
CA GLY A 67 -14.08 -20.70 0.65
C GLY A 67 -13.82 -19.39 -0.08
N ASP A 68 -14.70 -18.39 0.07
CA ASP A 68 -14.48 -17.04 -0.48
C ASP A 68 -13.66 -16.20 0.50
N LEU A 69 -12.84 -15.29 -0.03
CA LEU A 69 -12.18 -14.24 0.75
C LEU A 69 -13.07 -13.00 0.75
N ARG A 70 -13.80 -12.78 1.85
CA ARG A 70 -14.70 -11.64 2.03
C ARG A 70 -13.92 -10.40 2.47
N VAL A 71 -14.31 -9.21 1.97
CA VAL A 71 -13.65 -7.95 2.30
C VAL A 71 -14.56 -7.07 3.15
N TYR A 72 -14.21 -6.93 4.43
CA TYR A 72 -14.85 -6.02 5.40
C TYR A 72 -13.98 -5.90 6.65
N HIS A 73 -14.21 -4.86 7.47
CA HIS A 73 -13.38 -4.59 8.66
C HIS A 73 -13.63 -5.58 9.81
N ASN A 74 -14.87 -5.70 10.29
CA ASN A 74 -15.24 -6.67 11.31
C ASN A 74 -16.77 -6.89 11.31
N GLN A 75 -17.26 -7.81 12.17
CA GLN A 75 -18.69 -8.17 12.22
C GLN A 75 -19.66 -7.02 12.55
N TYR A 76 -19.20 -5.95 13.19
CA TYR A 76 -20.00 -4.75 13.52
C TYR A 76 -19.84 -3.65 12.48
N ASP A 77 -18.83 -3.79 11.63
CA ASP A 77 -18.42 -2.87 10.58
C ASP A 77 -18.14 -3.68 9.31
N SER A 78 -19.22 -4.18 8.71
CA SER A 78 -19.16 -5.18 7.64
C SER A 78 -19.60 -4.65 6.27
N ARG A 79 -19.80 -3.33 6.14
CA ARG A 79 -20.16 -2.73 4.85
C ARG A 79 -18.90 -2.47 4.03
N SER A 80 -18.99 -2.81 2.75
CA SER A 80 -17.87 -2.74 1.82
C SER A 80 -18.33 -2.27 0.45
N THR A 81 -17.45 -1.60 -0.28
CA THR A 81 -17.65 -1.21 -1.68
C THR A 81 -17.42 -2.36 -2.66
N CYS A 82 -16.75 -3.43 -2.21
CA CYS A 82 -16.51 -4.67 -2.96
C CYS A 82 -16.63 -5.88 -2.02
N ASP A 83 -17.39 -6.90 -2.41
CA ASP A 83 -17.79 -7.99 -1.52
C ASP A 83 -16.70 -9.02 -1.23
N THR A 84 -15.84 -9.29 -2.22
CA THR A 84 -14.77 -10.29 -2.13
C THR A 84 -13.44 -9.70 -2.57
N LEU A 85 -12.33 -10.35 -2.20
CA LEU A 85 -11.01 -9.94 -2.68
C LEU A 85 -10.96 -9.95 -4.22
N ALA A 86 -11.51 -10.98 -4.86
CA ALA A 86 -11.59 -11.05 -6.32
C ALA A 86 -12.35 -9.86 -6.93
N ASP A 87 -13.49 -9.46 -6.32
CA ASP A 87 -14.25 -8.29 -6.78
C ASP A 87 -13.42 -7.00 -6.67
N CYS A 88 -12.77 -6.79 -5.51
CA CYS A 88 -11.93 -5.61 -5.28
C CYS A 88 -10.76 -5.54 -6.28
N LEU A 89 -10.05 -6.67 -6.46
CA LEU A 89 -8.92 -6.75 -7.41
C LEU A 89 -9.38 -6.56 -8.85
N GLY A 90 -10.54 -7.12 -9.22
CA GLY A 90 -11.14 -6.96 -10.55
C GLY A 90 -11.45 -5.50 -10.88
N VAL A 91 -11.99 -4.74 -9.91
CA VAL A 91 -12.24 -3.29 -10.06
C VAL A 91 -10.93 -2.53 -10.29
N LEU A 92 -9.91 -2.75 -9.44
CA LEU A 92 -8.62 -2.08 -9.56
C LEU A 92 -7.87 -2.46 -10.84
N ASN A 93 -7.89 -3.73 -11.23
CA ASN A 93 -7.23 -4.17 -12.46
C ASN A 93 -7.91 -3.58 -13.71
N THR A 94 -9.26 -3.49 -13.73
CA THR A 94 -10.00 -2.84 -14.80
C THR A 94 -9.63 -1.36 -14.93
N TRP A 95 -9.53 -0.65 -13.80
CA TRP A 95 -9.07 0.73 -13.80
C TRP A 95 -7.62 0.85 -14.30
N SER A 96 -6.72 -0.04 -13.85
CA SER A 96 -5.32 -0.09 -14.27
C SER A 96 -5.18 -0.32 -15.78
N ASP A 97 -5.99 -1.20 -16.37
CA ASP A 97 -6.01 -1.45 -17.82
C ASP A 97 -6.40 -0.19 -18.61
N ALA A 98 -7.33 0.58 -18.08
CA ALA A 98 -7.77 1.84 -18.70
C ALA A 98 -6.76 2.99 -18.52
N ASN A 99 -5.84 2.89 -17.55
CA ASN A 99 -4.88 3.92 -17.18
C ASN A 99 -3.42 3.40 -17.15
N PRO A 100 -2.89 2.83 -18.24
CA PRO A 100 -1.66 2.01 -18.22
C PRO A 100 -0.37 2.78 -17.86
N THR A 101 -0.44 4.09 -17.71
CA THR A 101 0.71 4.96 -17.37
C THR A 101 0.79 5.32 -15.90
N HIS A 102 -0.15 4.84 -15.07
CA HIS A 102 -0.13 5.11 -13.63
C HIS A 102 1.13 4.56 -12.95
N VAL A 103 1.57 5.20 -11.86
CA VAL A 103 2.62 4.65 -11.00
C VAL A 103 2.15 3.34 -10.35
N PRO A 104 3.04 2.43 -9.94
CA PRO A 104 2.64 1.16 -9.35
C PRO A 104 1.63 1.35 -8.21
N LEU A 105 0.52 0.59 -8.26
CA LEU A 105 -0.42 0.53 -7.15
C LEU A 105 0.21 -0.28 -6.01
N MET A 106 0.08 0.20 -4.78
CA MET A 106 0.46 -0.54 -3.57
C MET A 106 -0.79 -1.10 -2.92
N ILE A 107 -0.99 -2.42 -2.99
CA ILE A 107 -2.19 -3.09 -2.47
C ILE A 107 -1.79 -3.90 -1.24
N TRP A 108 -2.23 -3.42 -0.07
CA TRP A 108 -2.02 -4.08 1.21
C TRP A 108 -3.19 -5.02 1.49
N VAL A 109 -2.89 -6.29 1.74
CA VAL A 109 -3.90 -7.30 2.07
C VAL A 109 -3.71 -7.72 3.53
N GLU A 110 -4.71 -7.46 4.36
CA GLU A 110 -4.71 -7.80 5.77
C GLU A 110 -5.58 -9.02 6.07
N PRO A 111 -5.00 -10.21 6.29
CA PRO A 111 -5.74 -11.37 6.76
C PRO A 111 -6.24 -11.14 8.19
N LYS A 112 -7.56 -11.21 8.41
CA LYS A 112 -8.15 -11.04 9.73
C LYS A 112 -8.20 -12.36 10.48
N GLU A 113 -7.66 -12.39 11.69
CA GLU A 113 -7.54 -13.59 12.53
C GLU A 113 -8.84 -13.95 13.28
N TRP A 114 -9.74 -12.99 13.46
CA TRP A 114 -10.93 -13.17 14.28
C TRP A 114 -12.08 -13.78 13.48
N VAL A 115 -12.21 -15.07 13.60
CA VAL A 115 -13.37 -15.77 13.07
C VAL A 115 -14.15 -16.37 14.23
N GLU A 116 -15.16 -15.65 14.70
CA GLU A 116 -16.04 -16.16 15.76
C GLU A 116 -16.88 -17.37 15.33
N GLN A 117 -16.92 -17.76 14.07
CA GLN A 117 -17.89 -18.77 13.65
C GLN A 117 -17.52 -19.72 12.54
N ALA A 118 -16.36 -19.64 11.85
CA ALA A 118 -16.39 -20.48 10.71
C ALA A 118 -15.15 -21.19 10.37
N SER A 119 -14.18 -20.95 10.02
CA SER A 119 -13.05 -21.77 9.69
C SER A 119 -11.94 -21.39 10.62
N ASP A 120 -11.51 -22.34 11.29
CA ASP A 120 -10.47 -22.27 12.25
C ASP A 120 -9.13 -21.85 11.61
N ILE A 121 -9.03 -20.56 11.20
CA ILE A 121 -7.70 -20.01 10.87
C ILE A 121 -6.81 -19.95 12.12
N THR A 122 -7.36 -20.21 13.30
CA THR A 122 -6.61 -20.47 14.53
C THR A 122 -5.81 -21.76 14.45
N THR A 123 -6.09 -22.64 13.49
CA THR A 123 -5.24 -23.78 13.18
C THR A 123 -4.21 -23.40 12.09
N ILE A 124 -3.00 -23.96 12.18
CA ILE A 124 -1.95 -23.77 11.15
C ILE A 124 -2.48 -24.14 9.75
N ALA A 125 -3.26 -25.19 9.63
CA ALA A 125 -3.87 -25.62 8.36
C ALA A 125 -4.89 -24.60 7.81
N GLY A 126 -5.68 -23.94 8.68
CA GLY A 126 -6.61 -22.89 8.28
C GLY A 126 -5.89 -21.64 7.81
N LEU A 127 -4.86 -21.21 8.54
CA LEU A 127 -4.02 -20.07 8.17
C LEU A 127 -3.29 -20.32 6.85
N GLN A 128 -2.64 -21.47 6.69
CA GLN A 128 -1.97 -21.85 5.47
C GLN A 128 -2.92 -21.82 4.26
N GLY A 129 -4.09 -22.41 4.39
CA GLY A 129 -5.10 -22.41 3.33
C GLY A 129 -5.58 -21.02 2.97
N MET A 130 -5.75 -20.11 3.94
CA MET A 130 -6.09 -18.72 3.67
C MET A 130 -4.98 -17.99 2.90
N LEU A 131 -3.72 -18.15 3.31
CA LEU A 131 -2.58 -17.53 2.63
C LEU A 131 -2.40 -18.06 1.20
N GLU A 132 -2.57 -19.37 1.00
CA GLU A 132 -2.57 -19.99 -0.34
C GLU A 132 -3.71 -19.45 -1.22
N LYS A 133 -4.90 -19.24 -0.62
CA LYS A 133 -6.04 -18.68 -1.33
C LYS A 133 -5.85 -17.23 -1.72
N ILE A 134 -5.22 -16.40 -0.86
CA ILE A 134 -4.86 -15.02 -1.18
C ILE A 134 -3.89 -14.99 -2.36
N GLU A 135 -2.83 -15.80 -2.34
CA GLU A 135 -1.87 -15.94 -3.45
C GLU A 135 -2.57 -16.34 -4.76
N GLU A 136 -3.49 -17.31 -4.68
CA GLU A 136 -4.26 -17.77 -5.83
C GLU A 136 -5.13 -16.64 -6.41
N GLU A 137 -5.87 -15.91 -5.59
CA GLU A 137 -6.73 -14.82 -6.05
C GLU A 137 -5.95 -13.64 -6.61
N VAL A 138 -4.78 -13.30 -6.04
CA VAL A 138 -3.90 -12.30 -6.63
C VAL A 138 -3.48 -12.73 -8.04
N LYS A 139 -2.98 -13.96 -8.22
CA LYS A 139 -2.55 -14.48 -9.53
C LYS A 139 -3.69 -14.60 -10.55
N GLN A 140 -4.91 -14.92 -10.09
CA GLN A 140 -6.07 -15.05 -10.99
C GLN A 140 -6.61 -13.70 -11.46
N ASN A 141 -6.53 -12.67 -10.61
CA ASN A 141 -7.11 -11.35 -10.88
C ASN A 141 -6.08 -10.31 -11.33
N TRP A 142 -4.79 -10.63 -11.26
CA TRP A 142 -3.71 -9.72 -11.68
C TRP A 142 -2.68 -10.48 -12.52
N PRO A 143 -2.53 -10.19 -13.81
CA PRO A 143 -1.59 -10.88 -14.70
C PRO A 143 -0.14 -10.72 -14.24
N ASP A 144 0.68 -11.75 -14.40
CA ASP A 144 2.08 -11.77 -13.94
C ASP A 144 2.90 -10.59 -14.49
N GLU A 145 2.67 -10.21 -15.76
CA GLU A 145 3.36 -9.08 -16.39
C GLU A 145 3.01 -7.71 -15.80
N LYS A 146 1.92 -7.65 -15.04
CA LYS A 146 1.48 -6.46 -14.30
C LYS A 146 1.83 -6.50 -12.81
N LEU A 147 2.54 -7.51 -12.34
CA LEU A 147 3.04 -7.61 -10.98
C LEU A 147 4.48 -7.10 -10.88
N ILE A 148 4.82 -6.54 -9.74
CA ILE A 148 6.19 -6.35 -9.27
C ILE A 148 6.33 -7.25 -8.03
N THR A 149 7.00 -8.38 -8.22
CA THR A 149 7.17 -9.41 -7.19
C THR A 149 8.46 -9.22 -6.39
N PRO A 150 8.60 -9.87 -5.22
CA PRO A 150 9.87 -9.93 -4.51
C PRO A 150 11.04 -10.43 -5.37
N ASP A 151 10.79 -11.38 -6.27
CA ASP A 151 11.82 -11.93 -7.18
C ASP A 151 12.28 -10.88 -8.20
N ASP A 152 11.36 -10.07 -8.76
CA ASP A 152 11.71 -8.98 -9.69
C ASP A 152 12.61 -7.94 -9.03
N VAL A 153 12.38 -7.64 -7.74
CA VAL A 153 13.16 -6.66 -6.99
C VAL A 153 14.48 -7.25 -6.50
N ARG A 154 14.47 -8.50 -6.04
CA ARG A 154 15.70 -9.17 -5.55
C ARG A 154 16.72 -9.38 -6.66
N GLY A 155 16.28 -9.80 -7.86
CA GLY A 155 17.19 -10.12 -8.96
C GLY A 155 18.27 -11.11 -8.53
N GLU A 156 19.54 -10.77 -8.78
CA GLU A 156 20.70 -11.59 -8.45
C GLU A 156 21.26 -11.37 -7.03
N ALA A 157 20.64 -10.49 -6.21
CA ALA A 157 21.10 -10.23 -4.85
C ALA A 157 20.84 -11.43 -3.91
N ALA A 158 21.64 -11.57 -2.85
CA ALA A 158 21.53 -12.65 -1.93
C ALA A 158 20.26 -12.58 -1.05
N SER A 159 19.70 -11.39 -0.90
CA SER A 159 18.46 -11.15 -0.17
C SER A 159 17.70 -9.95 -0.73
N LEU A 160 16.43 -9.84 -0.39
CA LEU A 160 15.60 -8.71 -0.76
C LEU A 160 16.11 -7.41 -0.13
N SER A 161 16.49 -7.47 1.15
CA SER A 161 17.08 -6.34 1.87
C SER A 161 18.37 -5.83 1.19
N GLU A 162 19.27 -6.72 0.80
CA GLU A 162 20.48 -6.35 0.04
C GLU A 162 20.13 -5.69 -1.29
N ALA A 163 19.15 -6.22 -2.02
CA ALA A 163 18.73 -5.68 -3.30
C ALA A 163 18.28 -4.22 -3.17
N VAL A 164 17.35 -3.93 -2.27
CA VAL A 164 16.76 -2.59 -2.14
C VAL A 164 17.75 -1.57 -1.57
N THR A 165 18.68 -1.99 -0.71
CA THR A 165 19.66 -1.09 -0.07
C THR A 165 20.90 -0.85 -0.93
N THR A 166 21.23 -1.74 -1.86
CA THR A 166 22.44 -1.62 -2.71
C THR A 166 22.12 -1.31 -4.17
N ASN A 167 21.19 -2.05 -4.77
CA ASN A 167 20.83 -1.92 -6.18
C ASN A 167 19.66 -0.94 -6.36
N GLY A 168 18.81 -0.83 -5.32
CA GLY A 168 17.59 -0.06 -5.30
C GLY A 168 16.44 -0.75 -6.04
N TRP A 169 15.33 -0.08 -6.11
CA TRP A 169 14.09 -0.54 -6.72
C TRP A 169 14.11 -0.46 -8.26
N PRO A 170 13.21 -1.17 -8.95
CA PRO A 170 13.04 -1.06 -10.39
C PRO A 170 12.78 0.37 -10.87
N LEU A 171 13.10 0.61 -12.15
CA LEU A 171 12.82 1.89 -12.79
C LEU A 171 11.31 2.16 -12.86
N LEU A 172 10.91 3.39 -12.56
CA LEU A 172 9.51 3.80 -12.59
C LEU A 172 8.88 3.58 -13.97
N GLU A 173 9.63 3.88 -15.04
CA GLU A 173 9.15 3.74 -16.42
C GLU A 173 8.85 2.28 -16.80
N GLU A 174 9.62 1.33 -16.27
CA GLU A 174 9.40 -0.11 -16.49
C GLU A 174 8.31 -0.70 -15.56
N SER A 175 7.88 0.11 -14.60
CA SER A 175 6.96 -0.28 -13.52
C SER A 175 5.56 0.29 -13.70
N ARG A 176 5.34 1.14 -14.71
CA ARG A 176 4.02 1.75 -14.96
C ARG A 176 2.97 0.69 -15.27
N GLY A 177 1.73 0.94 -14.84
CA GLY A 177 0.60 0.05 -15.05
C GLY A 177 0.67 -1.25 -14.24
N LYS A 178 1.59 -1.36 -13.28
CA LYS A 178 1.78 -2.55 -12.45
C LYS A 178 1.29 -2.34 -11.02
N ALA A 179 1.27 -3.42 -10.23
CA ALA A 179 0.95 -3.40 -8.81
C ALA A 179 1.99 -4.15 -7.98
N ILE A 180 2.13 -3.71 -6.73
CA ILE A 180 2.88 -4.36 -5.66
C ILE A 180 1.86 -4.82 -4.62
N PHE A 181 1.86 -6.10 -4.30
CA PHE A 181 1.03 -6.65 -3.23
C PHE A 181 1.85 -6.82 -1.97
N ILE A 182 1.27 -6.47 -0.83
CA ILE A 182 1.93 -6.51 0.47
C ILE A 182 1.02 -7.20 1.49
N LEU A 183 1.50 -8.26 2.11
CA LEU A 183 0.83 -8.91 3.24
C LEU A 183 0.97 -8.00 4.48
N LEU A 184 -0.15 -7.38 4.89
CA LEU A 184 -0.22 -6.56 6.10
C LEU A 184 -0.47 -7.46 7.31
N ALA A 185 0.56 -8.15 7.75
CA ALA A 185 0.49 -9.03 8.91
C ALA A 185 1.82 -9.10 9.63
N GLY A 186 1.75 -9.29 10.95
CA GLY A 186 2.88 -9.56 11.82
C GLY A 186 2.81 -10.97 12.43
N GLY A 187 3.71 -11.28 13.36
CA GLY A 187 3.68 -12.50 14.16
C GLY A 187 3.51 -13.77 13.34
N GLY A 188 2.66 -14.67 13.83
CA GLY A 188 2.48 -16.00 13.28
C GLY A 188 2.01 -16.04 11.81
N ILE A 189 1.21 -15.06 11.35
CA ILE A 189 0.75 -15.02 9.95
C ILE A 189 1.93 -14.76 9.00
N ARG A 190 2.75 -13.74 9.30
CA ARG A 190 3.94 -13.46 8.50
C ARG A 190 4.95 -14.61 8.57
N GLU A 191 5.15 -15.20 9.73
CA GLU A 191 6.05 -16.33 9.91
C GLU A 191 5.61 -17.54 9.08
N GLU A 192 4.32 -17.86 9.05
CA GLU A 192 3.76 -18.92 8.21
C GLU A 192 3.96 -18.62 6.72
N TYR A 193 3.75 -17.36 6.29
CA TYR A 193 3.99 -16.97 4.91
C TYR A 193 5.47 -17.12 4.52
N HIS A 194 6.41 -16.75 5.42
CA HIS A 194 7.84 -16.95 5.18
C HIS A 194 8.26 -18.43 5.20
N GLN A 195 7.54 -19.31 5.91
CA GLN A 195 7.77 -20.75 5.83
C GLN A 195 7.35 -21.32 4.46
N ASN A 196 6.24 -20.82 3.91
CA ASN A 196 5.77 -21.21 2.57
C ASN A 196 6.66 -20.64 1.46
N PHE A 197 7.20 -19.45 1.67
CA PHE A 197 8.05 -18.72 0.72
C PHE A 197 9.35 -18.25 1.40
N PRO A 198 10.32 -19.15 1.66
CA PRO A 198 11.59 -18.75 2.30
C PRO A 198 12.33 -17.67 1.50
N GLY A 199 12.66 -16.56 2.14
CA GLY A 199 13.24 -15.39 1.49
C GLY A 199 12.30 -14.71 0.49
N LEU A 200 11.01 -15.01 0.54
CA LEU A 200 9.97 -14.58 -0.41
C LEU A 200 10.23 -15.03 -1.84
N VAL A 201 10.95 -16.17 -2.03
CA VAL A 201 11.21 -16.73 -3.36
C VAL A 201 9.93 -17.36 -3.92
N GLY A 202 9.50 -16.91 -5.10
CA GLY A 202 8.30 -17.42 -5.80
C GLY A 202 6.98 -16.88 -5.22
N SER A 203 7.01 -15.98 -4.24
CA SER A 203 5.80 -15.32 -3.75
C SER A 203 5.35 -14.17 -4.68
N THR A 204 4.06 -13.87 -4.68
CA THR A 204 3.54 -12.66 -5.34
C THR A 204 3.56 -11.45 -4.44
N MET A 205 3.51 -11.65 -3.12
CA MET A 205 3.43 -10.57 -2.16
C MET A 205 4.75 -10.34 -1.43
N PHE A 206 5.06 -9.08 -1.20
CA PHE A 206 5.95 -8.65 -0.13
C PHE A 206 5.27 -8.85 1.22
N THR A 207 6.02 -8.72 2.29
CA THR A 207 5.45 -8.73 3.65
C THR A 207 5.77 -7.42 4.37
N MET A 208 4.93 -7.04 5.33
CA MET A 208 5.29 -6.00 6.30
C MET A 208 6.60 -6.40 6.98
N SER A 209 7.65 -5.65 6.72
CA SER A 209 9.03 -5.99 7.06
C SER A 209 9.34 -5.85 8.55
N VAL A 210 10.41 -6.53 8.94
CA VAL A 210 11.11 -6.32 10.22
C VAL A 210 12.55 -5.92 9.91
N GLU A 211 13.06 -4.91 10.60
CA GLU A 211 14.43 -4.45 10.43
C GLU A 211 15.45 -5.58 10.65
N GLY A 212 16.46 -5.63 9.81
CA GLY A 212 17.56 -6.60 9.89
C GLY A 212 17.21 -8.00 9.40
N THR A 213 16.03 -8.23 8.81
CA THR A 213 15.70 -9.51 8.18
C THR A 213 16.04 -9.53 6.69
N PRO A 214 16.36 -10.70 6.11
CA PRO A 214 16.67 -10.80 4.67
C PRO A 214 15.50 -10.43 3.76
N GLU A 215 14.25 -10.58 4.24
CA GLU A 215 13.01 -10.28 3.53
C GLU A 215 12.62 -8.80 3.60
N ALA A 216 13.38 -7.97 4.33
CA ALA A 216 13.02 -6.57 4.53
C ALA A 216 13.07 -5.76 3.22
N ALA A 217 11.95 -5.10 2.89
CA ALA A 217 11.83 -4.20 1.75
C ALA A 217 10.78 -3.11 1.98
N ILE A 218 9.62 -3.45 2.57
CA ILE A 218 8.48 -2.56 2.75
C ILE A 218 8.04 -2.55 4.21
N PHE A 219 8.03 -1.37 4.82
CA PHE A 219 7.66 -1.17 6.23
C PHE A 219 6.32 -0.45 6.35
N SER A 220 5.67 -0.62 7.51
CA SER A 220 4.54 0.21 7.93
C SER A 220 4.86 0.83 9.28
N ASN A 221 4.80 2.16 9.36
CA ASN A 221 4.93 2.93 10.60
C ASN A 221 3.89 4.04 10.60
N THR A 222 2.82 3.85 11.35
CA THR A 222 1.62 4.69 11.35
C THR A 222 1.71 5.91 12.27
N ASP A 223 2.80 6.07 13.00
CA ASP A 223 3.06 7.23 13.85
C ASP A 223 4.22 8.10 13.31
N PRO A 224 4.00 8.93 12.29
CA PRO A 224 5.04 9.78 11.75
C PRO A 224 5.43 10.93 12.68
N ILE A 225 4.59 11.29 13.64
CA ILE A 225 4.91 12.35 14.64
C ILE A 225 5.95 11.81 15.63
N GLY A 226 5.73 10.62 16.19
CA GLY A 226 6.64 10.01 17.15
C GLY A 226 7.87 9.38 16.50
N ASN A 227 7.74 8.85 15.28
CA ASN A 227 8.76 8.02 14.62
C ASN A 227 9.28 8.60 13.29
N GLY A 228 9.09 9.90 13.03
CA GLY A 228 9.48 10.51 11.75
C GLY A 228 10.95 10.33 11.38
N GLU A 229 11.87 10.34 12.37
CA GLU A 229 13.30 10.08 12.18
C GLU A 229 13.55 8.62 11.78
N GLN A 230 12.88 7.66 12.42
CA GLN A 230 12.99 6.23 12.06
C GLN A 230 12.48 5.98 10.63
N ILE A 231 11.34 6.58 10.27
CA ILE A 231 10.81 6.49 8.90
C ILE A 231 11.85 7.02 7.90
N ARG A 232 12.39 8.22 8.17
CA ARG A 232 13.41 8.84 7.31
C ARG A 232 14.64 7.93 7.13
N ASN A 233 15.16 7.36 8.22
CA ASN A 233 16.32 6.47 8.16
C ASN A 233 16.05 5.25 7.27
N LEU A 234 14.89 4.61 7.41
CA LEU A 234 14.49 3.49 6.53
C LEU A 234 14.42 3.91 5.06
N VAL A 235 13.88 5.11 4.78
CA VAL A 235 13.80 5.65 3.42
C VAL A 235 15.21 5.95 2.86
N GLU A 236 16.10 6.54 3.63
CA GLU A 236 17.49 6.82 3.26
C GLU A 236 18.29 5.52 3.01
N GLU A 237 17.97 4.44 3.70
CA GLU A 237 18.52 3.10 3.46
C GLU A 237 17.98 2.44 2.19
N GLY A 238 16.91 2.96 1.59
CA GLY A 238 16.33 2.46 0.34
C GLY A 238 15.04 1.65 0.50
N TYR A 239 14.52 1.50 1.72
CA TYR A 239 13.26 0.81 1.96
C TYR A 239 12.05 1.67 1.58
N ILE A 240 10.95 1.03 1.20
CA ILE A 240 9.65 1.69 1.06
C ILE A 240 8.95 1.70 2.42
N VAL A 241 8.35 2.82 2.80
CA VAL A 241 7.62 2.98 4.06
C VAL A 241 6.21 3.49 3.79
N ARG A 242 5.20 2.83 4.38
CA ARG A 242 3.83 3.34 4.51
C ARG A 242 3.68 4.06 5.84
N SER A 243 2.95 5.19 5.84
CA SER A 243 2.54 5.90 7.05
C SER A 243 1.07 6.34 6.98
N ARG A 244 0.58 7.07 7.99
CA ARG A 244 -0.79 7.58 8.04
C ARG A 244 -0.81 9.11 8.18
N ALA A 245 -1.82 9.74 7.55
CA ALA A 245 -2.09 11.16 7.63
C ALA A 245 -3.02 11.52 8.78
N ASP A 246 -3.83 10.57 9.20
CA ASP A 246 -4.87 10.76 10.23
C ASP A 246 -5.13 9.45 10.98
N ASP A 247 -5.69 9.60 12.18
CA ASP A 247 -6.24 8.53 12.99
C ASP A 247 -7.50 9.05 13.68
N ALA A 248 -8.60 8.33 13.55
CA ALA A 248 -9.88 8.76 14.09
C ALA A 248 -9.87 8.94 15.63
N GLU A 249 -9.01 8.19 16.34
CA GLU A 249 -8.87 8.31 17.80
C GLU A 249 -8.12 9.59 18.19
N ASP A 250 -7.20 10.06 17.35
CA ASP A 250 -6.43 11.30 17.57
C ASP A 250 -7.18 12.56 17.09
N GLY A 251 -8.22 12.37 16.24
CA GLY A 251 -9.17 13.42 15.88
C GLY A 251 -8.64 14.48 14.92
N GLU A 252 -7.68 14.16 14.05
CA GLU A 252 -7.12 15.07 13.06
C GLU A 252 -8.20 15.67 12.16
N ALA A 253 -9.10 14.81 11.65
CA ALA A 253 -10.17 15.28 10.76
C ALA A 253 -11.17 16.20 11.47
N ASP A 254 -11.50 15.93 12.74
CA ASP A 254 -12.44 16.74 13.52
C ASP A 254 -11.91 18.13 13.81
N SER A 255 -10.61 18.26 13.98
CA SER A 255 -9.92 19.51 14.33
C SER A 255 -9.25 20.20 13.15
N ASN A 256 -9.36 19.62 11.94
CA ASN A 256 -8.60 20.05 10.75
C ASN A 256 -7.10 20.16 11.06
N ASN A 257 -6.56 19.15 11.76
CA ASN A 257 -5.15 19.12 12.16
C ASN A 257 -4.31 18.34 11.14
N THR A 258 -3.44 19.03 10.42
CA THR A 258 -2.57 18.47 9.38
C THR A 258 -1.19 18.03 9.87
N ALA A 259 -0.91 18.13 11.17
CA ALA A 259 0.43 17.88 11.71
C ALA A 259 0.94 16.46 11.42
N ARG A 260 0.06 15.44 11.49
CA ARG A 260 0.43 14.05 11.16
C ARG A 260 0.71 13.90 9.66
N LEU A 261 -0.12 14.47 8.80
CA LEU A 261 0.10 14.52 7.36
C LEU A 261 1.45 15.19 7.02
N GLU A 262 1.70 16.37 7.58
CA GLU A 262 2.95 17.11 7.35
C GLU A 262 4.18 16.31 7.82
N ALA A 263 4.08 15.62 8.97
CA ALA A 263 5.13 14.75 9.48
C ALA A 263 5.34 13.52 8.57
N ALA A 264 4.27 12.90 8.07
CA ALA A 264 4.35 11.78 7.14
C ALA A 264 5.02 12.19 5.82
N ILE A 265 4.63 13.33 5.24
CA ILE A 265 5.26 13.88 4.03
C ILE A 265 6.74 14.15 4.28
N ALA A 266 7.08 14.89 5.34
CA ALA A 266 8.44 15.30 5.64
C ALA A 266 9.36 14.14 6.00
N SER A 267 8.83 13.04 6.55
CA SER A 267 9.61 11.84 6.85
C SER A 267 10.04 11.05 5.61
N GLY A 268 9.42 11.32 4.45
CA GLY A 268 9.66 10.58 3.20
C GLY A 268 8.87 9.27 3.11
N ALA A 269 7.84 9.05 3.94
CA ALA A 269 6.96 7.90 3.75
C ALA A 269 6.44 7.86 2.30
N HIS A 270 6.52 6.69 1.65
CA HIS A 270 6.21 6.51 0.23
C HIS A 270 4.71 6.44 -0.05
N SER A 271 3.94 5.86 0.86
CA SER A 271 2.48 5.90 0.82
C SER A 271 1.94 6.47 2.12
N ILE A 272 1.02 7.41 2.00
CA ILE A 272 0.41 8.12 3.13
C ILE A 272 -1.08 7.82 3.08
N SER A 273 -1.52 6.90 3.94
CA SER A 273 -2.92 6.48 3.99
C SER A 273 -3.77 7.40 4.85
N THR A 274 -5.04 7.56 4.46
CA THR A 274 -6.02 8.44 5.10
C THR A 274 -7.41 7.80 5.06
N ASP A 275 -8.28 8.21 5.99
CA ASP A 275 -9.71 7.97 5.93
C ASP A 275 -10.45 9.04 5.11
N TYR A 276 -9.75 10.11 4.70
CA TYR A 276 -10.30 11.27 3.98
C TYR A 276 -9.49 11.61 2.72
N PRO A 277 -9.56 10.79 1.65
CA PRO A 277 -8.80 11.00 0.42
C PRO A 277 -9.30 12.18 -0.42
N ALA A 278 -10.55 12.63 -0.16
CA ALA A 278 -11.19 13.76 -0.81
C ALA A 278 -12.09 14.50 0.17
N LYS A 279 -12.52 15.70 -0.22
CA LYS A 279 -13.43 16.52 0.57
C LYS A 279 -14.80 15.85 0.70
N VAL A 280 -15.29 15.74 1.94
CA VAL A 280 -16.64 15.28 2.27
C VAL A 280 -17.45 16.38 2.91
N GLU A 281 -18.80 16.27 2.84
CA GLU A 281 -19.70 17.25 3.48
C GLU A 281 -19.49 17.25 5.00
N ASP A 282 -19.50 18.41 5.60
CA ASP A 282 -19.36 18.66 7.05
C ASP A 282 -17.97 18.36 7.67
N ILE A 283 -16.96 17.97 6.87
CA ILE A 283 -15.59 17.77 7.35
C ILE A 283 -14.65 18.64 6.52
N ASP A 284 -13.96 19.56 7.18
CA ASP A 284 -13.00 20.50 6.54
C ASP A 284 -11.56 19.94 6.59
N TYR A 285 -11.44 18.63 6.39
CA TYR A 285 -10.19 17.90 6.35
C TYR A 285 -10.19 16.91 5.20
N TRP A 286 -9.14 16.91 4.40
CA TRP A 286 -8.85 15.89 3.38
C TRP A 286 -7.35 15.92 3.05
N VAL A 287 -6.83 14.85 2.48
CA VAL A 287 -5.42 14.73 2.13
C VAL A 287 -5.17 15.06 0.67
N GLU A 288 -4.28 16.01 0.44
CA GLU A 288 -3.68 16.31 -0.86
C GLU A 288 -2.15 16.32 -0.71
N LEU A 289 -1.45 15.81 -1.72
CA LEU A 289 0.00 15.91 -1.77
C LEU A 289 0.41 17.26 -2.38
N PRO A 290 1.60 17.81 -2.02
CA PRO A 290 1.99 19.18 -2.40
C PRO A 290 2.04 19.45 -3.89
N ASP A 291 2.41 18.43 -4.70
CA ASP A 291 2.69 18.57 -6.13
C ASP A 291 1.63 17.92 -7.04
N GLY A 292 0.48 17.54 -6.50
CA GLY A 292 -0.63 16.92 -7.25
C GLY A 292 -0.86 15.45 -6.91
N PRO A 293 -1.32 14.62 -7.87
CA PRO A 293 -1.72 13.23 -7.63
C PRO A 293 -0.63 12.37 -6.99
N VAL A 294 0.61 12.64 -7.37
CA VAL A 294 1.83 12.00 -6.90
C VAL A 294 2.91 13.06 -6.72
N ALA A 295 3.81 12.85 -5.77
CA ALA A 295 4.89 13.77 -5.48
C ALA A 295 6.25 13.08 -5.55
N CYS A 296 7.30 13.87 -5.78
CA CYS A 296 8.67 13.41 -5.57
C CYS A 296 8.90 13.16 -4.08
N ASN A 297 9.44 12.00 -3.74
CA ASN A 297 9.75 11.71 -2.35
C ASN A 297 10.83 12.69 -1.85
N PRO A 298 10.60 13.45 -0.77
CA PRO A 298 11.51 14.52 -0.32
C PRO A 298 12.84 13.99 0.24
N VAL A 299 12.98 12.67 0.41
CA VAL A 299 14.16 12.02 0.99
C VAL A 299 14.92 11.23 -0.06
N SER A 300 14.23 10.40 -0.84
CA SER A 300 14.87 9.44 -1.76
C SER A 300 14.91 9.89 -3.23
N ALA A 301 14.09 10.88 -3.64
CA ALA A 301 14.07 11.30 -5.03
C ALA A 301 15.34 12.10 -5.44
N PRO A 302 15.81 11.97 -6.68
CA PRO A 302 16.89 12.80 -7.18
C PRO A 302 16.47 14.28 -7.31
N PRO A 303 17.41 15.24 -7.25
CA PRO A 303 17.09 16.67 -7.24
C PRO A 303 16.37 17.19 -8.49
N ASP A 304 16.46 16.47 -9.61
CA ASP A 304 15.79 16.77 -10.88
C ASP A 304 14.44 16.06 -11.05
N CYS A 305 13.92 15.43 -9.98
CA CYS A 305 12.57 14.88 -9.96
C CYS A 305 11.53 16.01 -10.04
N THR A 306 10.48 15.80 -10.83
CA THR A 306 9.28 16.65 -10.87
C THR A 306 8.02 15.78 -10.96
N ALA A 307 6.88 16.29 -10.50
CA ALA A 307 5.62 15.56 -10.53
C ALA A 307 5.23 15.14 -11.97
N GLU A 308 5.49 15.98 -12.97
CA GLU A 308 5.20 15.69 -14.38
C GLU A 308 6.02 14.51 -14.92
N ARG A 309 7.19 14.25 -14.34
CA ARG A 309 8.02 13.07 -14.71
C ARG A 309 7.50 11.79 -14.05
N ILE A 310 6.75 11.91 -12.97
CA ILE A 310 6.20 10.76 -12.25
C ILE A 310 4.91 10.29 -12.91
N GLU A 311 3.89 11.13 -12.93
CA GLU A 311 2.60 10.80 -13.53
C GLU A 311 1.96 12.09 -14.05
N SER A 312 1.68 12.15 -15.36
CA SER A 312 0.95 13.27 -15.91
C SER A 312 -0.52 13.15 -15.51
N SER A 313 -1.12 14.24 -15.03
CA SER A 313 -2.58 14.26 -14.81
C SER A 313 -3.31 13.83 -16.07
N PRO A 314 -4.38 13.02 -15.94
CA PRO A 314 -5.22 12.73 -17.10
C PRO A 314 -5.75 14.04 -17.70
N ALA A 315 -5.70 14.15 -19.03
CA ALA A 315 -6.13 15.33 -19.78
C ALA A 315 -7.65 15.50 -19.76
#